data_4f8f851c50151c3965a929d9c9059855
#
_entry.id   4f8f851c50151c3965a929d9c9059855
#
_cell.length_a   1.000
_cell.length_b   1.000
_cell.length_c   1.000
_cell.angle_alpha   90.00
_cell.angle_beta   90.00
_cell.angle_gamma   90.00
#
_symmetry.space_group_name_H-M   'P 1'
#
loop_
_entity.id
_entity.type
_entity.pdbx_description
1 polymer ?
#
loop_
_entity_poly.entity_id
_entity_poly.type
_entity_poly.pdbx_seq_one_letter_code
_entity_poly.pdbx_strand_id
1 'polypeptide(L)'
;MSIISCIISRLKRDEHTDTYVHFEQTATLREIVTTIDSPYVFFYTKYPTPRLGEHAQKRFLQVAQATGAVMLYSDYYTEQNGSQTAHPTIDYQLGSVRDDFDFGSILLFRTDVLKKVISEMDTEYNFAALYDLRLRLSREGLIFRIPEFLYSE
;
A
#
# COMPACT_ATOMS: atom_id res chain seq x y z
N MET A 1 -10.33 12.87 -14.94
CA MET A 1 -10.38 11.72 -13.99
C MET A 1 -8.97 11.37 -13.56
N SER A 2 -8.70 11.32 -12.28
CA SER A 2 -7.36 10.93 -11.78
C SER A 2 -7.11 9.45 -12.05
N ILE A 3 -5.90 9.10 -12.52
CA ILE A 3 -5.52 7.70 -12.73
C ILE A 3 -5.14 7.04 -11.40
N ILE A 4 -4.80 7.83 -10.39
CA ILE A 4 -4.39 7.36 -9.05
C ILE A 4 -5.09 8.16 -7.96
N SER A 5 -5.57 7.43 -6.95
CA SER A 5 -5.93 7.99 -5.65
C SER A 5 -4.84 7.70 -4.62
N CYS A 6 -4.74 8.54 -3.61
CA CYS A 6 -3.82 8.34 -2.49
C CYS A 6 -4.62 8.30 -1.19
N ILE A 7 -4.48 7.23 -0.43
CA ILE A 7 -5.02 7.10 0.91
C ILE A 7 -3.85 7.10 1.90
N ILE A 8 -3.83 8.09 2.75
CA ILE A 8 -2.76 8.31 3.72
C ILE A 8 -3.27 7.86 5.08
N SER A 9 -2.41 7.25 5.90
CA SER A 9 -2.74 6.83 7.27
C SER A 9 -3.19 7.98 8.19
N ARG A 10 -3.14 9.22 7.69
CA ARG A 10 -3.66 10.41 8.34
C ARG A 10 -4.78 11.00 7.49
N LEU A 11 -6.02 10.86 7.92
CA LEU A 11 -7.14 11.62 7.37
C LEU A 11 -7.06 13.09 7.84
N LYS A 12 -7.54 14.00 6.96
CA LYS A 12 -7.58 15.45 7.15
C LYS A 12 -7.75 15.86 8.61
N ARG A 13 -6.90 16.78 9.01
CA ARG A 13 -7.06 17.56 10.23
C ARG A 13 -8.37 18.35 10.17
N ASP A 14 -9.41 17.83 10.79
CA ASP A 14 -10.39 18.71 11.42
C ASP A 14 -9.70 19.31 12.64
N GLU A 15 -9.87 20.59 12.87
CA GLU A 15 -9.10 21.40 13.84
C GLU A 15 -9.08 20.86 15.28
N HIS A 16 -9.74 19.73 15.55
CA HIS A 16 -9.89 19.19 16.91
C HIS A 16 -9.62 17.69 17.08
N THR A 17 -9.37 16.91 16.02
CA THR A 17 -9.04 15.48 16.16
C THR A 17 -8.10 15.00 15.08
N ASP A 18 -6.93 14.48 15.45
CA ASP A 18 -6.07 13.70 14.57
C ASP A 18 -6.72 12.33 14.34
N THR A 19 -7.49 12.18 13.26
CA THR A 19 -8.07 10.90 12.88
C THR A 19 -7.09 10.14 12.00
N TYR A 20 -6.62 9.00 12.49
CA TYR A 20 -5.76 8.09 11.73
C TYR A 20 -6.58 7.07 10.96
N VAL A 21 -6.16 6.75 9.75
CA VAL A 21 -6.69 5.59 9.02
C VAL A 21 -5.99 4.34 9.53
N HIS A 22 -6.77 3.44 10.13
CA HIS A 22 -6.27 2.17 10.64
C HIS A 22 -6.47 1.08 9.59
N PHE A 23 -5.52 0.91 8.65
CA PHE A 23 -5.56 -0.15 7.64
C PHE A 23 -5.60 -1.57 8.23
N GLU A 24 -5.31 -1.70 9.51
CA GLU A 24 -5.36 -2.96 10.24
C GLU A 24 -6.79 -3.39 10.62
N GLN A 25 -7.79 -2.53 10.37
CA GLN A 25 -9.19 -2.81 10.66
C GLN A 25 -9.97 -3.10 9.37
N THR A 26 -10.72 -4.20 9.36
CA THR A 26 -11.56 -4.56 8.21
C THR A 26 -12.63 -3.50 7.93
N ALA A 27 -13.26 -2.97 8.95
CA ALA A 27 -14.27 -1.91 8.81
C ALA A 27 -13.70 -0.67 8.12
N THR A 28 -12.48 -0.28 8.45
CA THR A 28 -11.79 0.85 7.83
C THR A 28 -11.48 0.59 6.35
N LEU A 29 -11.02 -0.61 6.00
CA LEU A 29 -10.76 -0.98 4.60
C LEU A 29 -12.04 -0.94 3.77
N ARG A 30 -13.16 -1.45 4.30
CA ARG A 30 -14.46 -1.40 3.62
C ARG A 30 -14.94 0.04 3.38
N GLU A 31 -14.76 0.92 4.36
CA GLU A 31 -15.10 2.33 4.22
C GLU A 31 -14.25 3.02 3.17
N ILE A 32 -12.93 2.83 3.21
CA ILE A 32 -11.98 3.45 2.30
C ILE A 32 -12.29 3.11 0.84
N VAL A 33 -12.55 1.85 0.52
CA VAL A 33 -12.76 1.43 -0.88
C VAL A 33 -14.00 2.04 -1.49
N THR A 34 -14.97 2.47 -0.71
CA THR A 34 -16.16 3.17 -1.23
C THR A 34 -15.83 4.56 -1.77
N THR A 35 -14.72 5.15 -1.35
CA THR A 35 -14.27 6.49 -1.76
C THR A 35 -13.36 6.48 -2.98
N ILE A 36 -12.90 5.30 -3.42
CA ILE A 36 -11.92 5.17 -4.50
C ILE A 36 -12.65 4.99 -5.83
N ASP A 37 -12.40 5.89 -6.77
CA ASP A 37 -12.94 5.86 -8.14
C ASP A 37 -11.86 5.75 -9.23
N SER A 38 -10.58 5.82 -8.86
CA SER A 38 -9.44 5.71 -9.76
C SER A 38 -9.01 4.25 -10.00
N PRO A 39 -8.42 3.91 -11.17
CA PRO A 39 -7.95 2.55 -11.48
C PRO A 39 -6.89 2.00 -10.53
N TYR A 40 -6.09 2.88 -9.94
CA TYR A 40 -5.04 2.54 -9.00
C TYR A 40 -5.14 3.39 -7.75
N VAL A 41 -4.68 2.85 -6.63
CA VAL A 41 -4.64 3.57 -5.35
C VAL A 41 -3.35 3.27 -4.58
N PHE A 42 -2.72 4.34 -4.07
CA PHE A 42 -1.62 4.22 -3.12
C PHE A 42 -2.15 4.18 -1.69
N PHE A 43 -1.67 3.22 -0.90
CA PHE A 43 -1.79 3.22 0.55
C PHE A 43 -0.46 3.63 1.18
N TYR A 44 -0.49 4.68 1.98
CA TYR A 44 0.62 5.12 2.82
C TYR A 44 0.34 4.63 4.23
N THR A 45 1.01 3.55 4.63
CA THR A 45 0.65 2.79 5.84
C THR A 45 1.41 3.23 7.10
N LYS A 46 2.31 4.21 6.98
CA LYS A 46 3.15 4.68 8.09
C LYS A 46 2.96 6.17 8.38
N TYR A 47 3.17 6.53 9.62
CA TYR A 47 3.27 7.92 10.07
C TYR A 47 4.62 8.14 10.79
N PRO A 48 5.35 9.23 10.55
CA PRO A 48 5.07 10.29 9.57
C PRO A 48 4.97 9.76 8.14
N THR A 49 4.17 10.47 7.30
CA THR A 49 3.89 10.03 5.94
C THR A 49 5.18 9.93 5.11
N PRO A 50 5.48 8.76 4.52
CA PRO A 50 6.62 8.60 3.64
C PRO A 50 6.56 9.53 2.42
N ARG A 51 7.71 9.86 1.86
CA ARG A 51 7.82 10.77 0.72
C ARG A 51 8.19 10.02 -0.54
N LEU A 52 7.30 10.03 -1.55
CA LEU A 52 7.64 9.56 -2.88
C LEU A 52 8.76 10.42 -3.49
N GLY A 53 9.70 9.75 -4.14
CA GLY A 53 10.72 10.40 -4.95
C GLY A 53 10.13 11.08 -6.19
N GLU A 54 10.93 11.93 -6.81
CA GLU A 54 10.59 12.52 -8.10
C GLU A 54 10.38 11.40 -9.12
N HIS A 55 9.29 11.49 -9.91
CA HIS A 55 8.88 10.48 -10.89
C HIS A 55 8.51 9.09 -10.33
N ALA A 56 8.56 8.85 -9.03
CA ALA A 56 8.24 7.54 -8.44
C ALA A 56 6.81 7.10 -8.74
N GLN A 57 5.85 8.00 -8.64
CA GLN A 57 4.46 7.72 -8.98
C GLN A 57 4.30 7.22 -10.42
N LYS A 58 4.96 7.90 -11.37
CA LYS A 58 4.97 7.49 -12.78
C LYS A 58 5.62 6.12 -12.96
N ARG A 59 6.70 5.85 -12.22
CA ARG A 59 7.40 4.56 -12.28
C ARG A 59 6.53 3.42 -11.78
N PHE A 60 5.86 3.60 -10.64
CA PHE A 60 4.89 2.62 -10.14
C PHE A 60 3.80 2.30 -11.16
N LEU A 61 3.24 3.33 -11.81
CA LEU A 61 2.22 3.13 -12.84
C LEU A 61 2.74 2.37 -14.06
N GLN A 62 3.92 2.74 -14.56
CA GLN A 62 4.53 2.06 -15.69
C GLN A 62 4.70 0.56 -15.43
N VAL A 63 5.20 0.21 -14.24
CA VAL A 63 5.40 -1.19 -13.86
C VAL A 63 4.06 -1.89 -13.65
N ALA A 64 3.09 -1.24 -13.02
CA ALA A 64 1.74 -1.80 -12.84
C ALA A 64 1.09 -2.15 -14.19
N GLN A 65 1.16 -1.25 -15.16
CA GLN A 65 0.60 -1.45 -16.50
C GLN A 65 1.36 -2.52 -17.29
N ALA A 66 2.69 -2.56 -17.16
CA ALA A 66 3.52 -3.54 -17.86
C ALA A 66 3.37 -4.96 -17.31
N THR A 67 3.19 -5.13 -16.01
CA THR A 67 3.13 -6.44 -15.35
C THR A 67 1.72 -6.95 -15.13
N GLY A 68 0.72 -6.07 -15.08
CA GLY A 68 -0.65 -6.42 -14.67
C GLY A 68 -0.76 -6.78 -13.19
N ALA A 69 0.25 -6.47 -12.39
CA ALA A 69 0.27 -6.79 -10.95
C ALA A 69 -0.93 -6.21 -10.22
N VAL A 70 -1.42 -6.95 -9.22
CA VAL A 70 -2.55 -6.52 -8.38
C VAL A 70 -2.08 -5.68 -7.20
N MET A 71 -0.83 -5.85 -6.77
CA MET A 71 -0.16 -5.07 -5.74
C MET A 71 1.31 -4.87 -6.11
N LEU A 72 1.83 -3.68 -5.88
CA LEU A 72 3.24 -3.33 -6.08
C LEU A 72 3.81 -2.66 -4.84
N TYR A 73 5.08 -2.92 -4.59
CA TYR A 73 5.90 -2.28 -3.56
C TYR A 73 7.31 -2.07 -4.09
N SER A 74 8.11 -1.29 -3.40
CA SER A 74 9.48 -0.97 -3.84
C SER A 74 10.47 -0.98 -2.69
N ASP A 75 11.74 -0.91 -3.03
CA ASP A 75 12.80 -0.56 -2.10
C ASP A 75 12.64 0.89 -1.66
N TYR A 76 13.23 1.25 -0.54
CA TYR A 76 13.11 2.58 0.02
C TYR A 76 14.35 3.02 0.79
N TYR A 77 14.44 4.29 1.11
CA TYR A 77 15.42 4.83 2.03
C TYR A 77 14.80 5.07 3.40
N THR A 78 15.54 4.73 4.44
CA THR A 78 15.23 5.21 5.80
C THR A 78 15.99 6.50 6.08
N GLU A 79 15.31 7.50 6.62
CA GLU A 79 15.91 8.78 6.99
C GLU A 79 16.03 8.87 8.50
N GLN A 80 17.26 9.04 8.98
CA GLN A 80 17.53 9.23 10.40
C GLN A 80 18.63 10.29 10.60
N ASN A 81 18.34 11.32 11.40
CA ASN A 81 19.29 12.38 11.74
C ASN A 81 19.94 13.05 10.51
N GLY A 82 19.17 13.23 9.43
CA GLY A 82 19.66 13.84 8.18
C GLY A 82 20.48 12.90 7.28
N SER A 83 20.64 11.64 7.67
CA SER A 83 21.28 10.60 6.86
C SER A 83 20.24 9.68 6.24
N GLN A 84 20.47 9.30 4.98
CA GLN A 84 19.67 8.29 4.27
C GLN A 84 20.42 6.96 4.24
N THR A 85 19.72 5.89 4.55
CA THR A 85 20.23 4.51 4.44
C THR A 85 19.35 3.73 3.49
N ALA A 86 19.95 3.06 2.51
CA ALA A 86 19.24 2.20 1.58
C ALA A 86 18.65 0.99 2.30
N HIS A 87 17.37 0.74 2.08
CA HIS A 87 16.66 -0.42 2.61
C HIS A 87 16.06 -1.23 1.45
N PRO A 88 16.80 -2.19 0.90
CA PRO A 88 16.26 -3.08 -0.13
C PRO A 88 15.26 -4.04 0.51
N THR A 89 14.10 -4.17 -0.12
CA THR A 89 13.12 -5.21 0.19
C THR A 89 13.48 -6.52 -0.52
N ILE A 90 12.73 -7.57 -0.28
CA ILE A 90 12.92 -8.85 -0.97
C ILE A 90 11.72 -9.18 -1.85
N ASP A 91 11.94 -10.00 -2.87
CA ASP A 91 10.88 -10.45 -3.76
C ASP A 91 9.87 -11.31 -3.00
N TYR A 92 8.59 -11.02 -3.25
CA TYR A 92 7.51 -11.84 -2.73
C TYR A 92 7.47 -13.19 -3.45
N GLN A 93 7.38 -14.25 -2.67
CA GLN A 93 7.13 -15.61 -3.17
C GLN A 93 5.86 -16.17 -2.53
N LEU A 94 5.04 -16.84 -3.32
CA LEU A 94 3.82 -17.46 -2.83
C LEU A 94 4.15 -18.44 -1.68
N GLY A 95 3.43 -18.28 -0.57
CA GLY A 95 3.67 -19.06 0.64
C GLY A 95 4.76 -18.52 1.58
N SER A 96 5.48 -17.47 1.18
CA SER A 96 6.50 -16.82 2.02
C SER A 96 5.97 -15.63 2.83
N VAL A 97 4.68 -15.31 2.72
CA VAL A 97 4.09 -14.23 3.51
C VAL A 97 4.02 -14.67 4.97
N ARG A 98 4.93 -14.12 5.72
CA ARG A 98 4.86 -14.10 7.17
C ARG A 98 4.29 -12.76 7.59
N ASP A 99 3.81 -12.68 8.80
CA ASP A 99 3.31 -11.42 9.38
C ASP A 99 4.38 -10.33 9.45
N ASP A 100 5.66 -10.73 9.48
CA ASP A 100 6.84 -9.85 9.50
C ASP A 100 7.43 -9.55 8.10
N PHE A 101 6.76 -9.96 6.99
CA PHE A 101 7.27 -9.67 5.65
C PHE A 101 7.22 -8.17 5.36
N ASP A 102 8.37 -7.59 5.01
CA ASP A 102 8.50 -6.17 4.72
C ASP A 102 8.10 -5.83 3.28
N PHE A 103 6.90 -5.29 3.11
CA PHE A 103 6.44 -4.66 1.87
C PHE A 103 6.74 -3.16 1.82
N GLY A 104 7.40 -2.60 2.84
CA GLY A 104 7.54 -1.16 3.01
C GLY A 104 6.23 -0.49 3.42
N SER A 105 6.21 0.82 3.33
CA SER A 105 5.09 1.65 3.81
C SER A 105 4.31 2.38 2.72
N ILE A 106 4.69 2.22 1.47
CA ILE A 106 3.94 2.70 0.30
C ILE A 106 3.61 1.51 -0.60
N LEU A 107 2.31 1.24 -0.75
CA LEU A 107 1.79 0.13 -1.53
C LEU A 107 0.89 0.67 -2.64
N LEU A 108 1.06 0.18 -3.87
CA LEU A 108 0.14 0.48 -4.97
C LEU A 108 -0.75 -0.73 -5.22
N PHE A 109 -2.06 -0.50 -5.26
CA PHE A 109 -3.05 -1.53 -5.56
C PHE A 109 -3.79 -1.23 -6.85
N ARG A 110 -4.14 -2.29 -7.58
CA ARG A 110 -5.14 -2.20 -8.64
C ARG A 110 -6.53 -2.19 -8.00
N THR A 111 -7.27 -1.12 -8.23
CA THR A 111 -8.49 -0.82 -7.47
C THR A 111 -9.60 -1.86 -7.66
N ASP A 112 -9.80 -2.37 -8.88
CA ASP A 112 -10.83 -3.38 -9.17
C ASP A 112 -10.63 -4.66 -8.34
N VAL A 113 -9.41 -5.16 -8.28
CA VAL A 113 -9.06 -6.35 -7.49
C VAL A 113 -9.11 -6.05 -5.99
N LEU A 114 -8.65 -4.89 -5.57
CA LEU A 114 -8.71 -4.46 -4.18
C LEU A 114 -10.15 -4.46 -3.65
N LYS A 115 -11.07 -3.84 -4.40
CA LYS A 115 -12.50 -3.80 -4.04
C LYS A 115 -13.12 -5.19 -3.97
N LYS A 116 -12.82 -6.05 -4.95
CA LYS A 116 -13.28 -7.44 -4.97
C LYS A 116 -12.84 -8.17 -3.70
N VAL A 117 -11.55 -8.15 -3.41
CA VAL A 117 -10.97 -8.88 -2.28
C VAL A 117 -11.52 -8.37 -0.95
N ILE A 118 -11.62 -7.05 -0.76
CA ILE A 118 -12.17 -6.48 0.47
C ILE A 118 -13.65 -6.85 0.64
N SER A 119 -14.43 -6.91 -0.44
CA SER A 119 -15.83 -7.36 -0.37
C SER A 119 -15.97 -8.83 0.07
N GLU A 120 -14.97 -9.66 -0.17
CA GLU A 120 -14.93 -11.06 0.20
C GLU A 120 -14.33 -11.32 1.60
N MET A 121 -13.80 -10.30 2.25
CA MET A 121 -13.30 -10.41 3.63
C MET A 121 -14.47 -10.55 4.59
N ASP A 122 -14.57 -11.71 5.23
CA ASP A 122 -15.67 -12.11 6.12
C ASP A 122 -15.36 -11.98 7.60
N THR A 123 -14.09 -11.72 7.95
CA THR A 123 -13.64 -11.58 9.34
C THR A 123 -13.43 -10.11 9.69
N GLU A 124 -13.98 -9.70 10.84
CA GLU A 124 -13.78 -8.36 11.38
C GLU A 124 -12.48 -8.30 12.20
N TYR A 125 -11.41 -7.89 11.54
CA TYR A 125 -10.12 -7.69 12.20
C TYR A 125 -10.02 -6.30 12.82
N ASN A 126 -9.33 -6.19 13.95
CA ASN A 126 -8.92 -4.92 14.54
C ASN A 126 -7.44 -4.60 14.29
N PHE A 127 -6.61 -5.63 14.03
CA PHE A 127 -5.16 -5.48 13.90
C PHE A 127 -4.52 -6.28 12.76
N ALA A 128 -5.27 -7.08 12.04
CA ALA A 128 -4.72 -8.00 11.03
C ALA A 128 -5.36 -7.88 9.64
N ALA A 129 -6.18 -6.85 9.40
CA ALA A 129 -6.91 -6.73 8.13
C ALA A 129 -5.97 -6.54 6.94
N LEU A 130 -4.92 -5.75 7.07
CA LEU A 130 -3.95 -5.52 5.99
C LEU A 130 -3.16 -6.81 5.67
N TYR A 131 -2.82 -7.61 6.67
CA TYR A 131 -2.17 -8.90 6.48
C TYR A 131 -3.08 -9.88 5.72
N ASP A 132 -4.33 -10.04 6.14
CA ASP A 132 -5.31 -10.89 5.46
C ASP A 132 -5.58 -10.42 4.02
N LEU A 133 -5.68 -9.10 3.83
CA LEU A 133 -5.81 -8.50 2.49
C LEU A 133 -4.66 -8.92 1.56
N ARG A 134 -3.42 -8.84 2.02
CA ARG A 134 -2.24 -9.23 1.25
C ARG A 134 -2.24 -10.72 0.91
N LEU A 135 -2.64 -11.58 1.85
CA LEU A 135 -2.77 -13.01 1.60
C LEU A 135 -3.83 -13.31 0.54
N ARG A 136 -4.96 -12.65 0.58
CA ARG A 136 -6.03 -12.82 -0.40
C ARG A 136 -5.63 -12.30 -1.78
N LEU A 137 -5.00 -11.13 -1.84
CA LEU A 137 -4.48 -10.56 -3.10
C LEU A 137 -3.46 -11.47 -3.78
N SER A 138 -2.64 -12.19 -3.01
CA SER A 138 -1.66 -13.13 -3.57
C SER A 138 -2.28 -14.29 -4.35
N ARG A 139 -3.55 -14.59 -4.10
CA ARG A 139 -4.32 -15.61 -4.83
C ARG A 139 -5.03 -15.06 -6.07
N GLU A 140 -5.18 -13.74 -6.15
CA GLU A 140 -5.87 -13.08 -7.26
C GLU A 140 -4.93 -12.68 -8.40
N GLY A 141 -3.63 -12.54 -8.13
CA GLY A 141 -2.68 -12.14 -9.14
C GLY A 141 -1.29 -11.88 -8.60
N LEU A 142 -0.48 -11.25 -9.46
CA LEU A 142 0.92 -10.97 -9.18
C LEU A 142 1.08 -9.87 -8.13
N ILE A 143 1.86 -10.15 -7.09
CA ILE A 143 2.43 -9.15 -6.19
C ILE A 143 3.87 -8.92 -6.67
N PHE A 144 4.21 -7.68 -7.04
CA PHE A 144 5.45 -7.36 -7.73
C PHE A 144 6.29 -6.35 -6.95
N ARG A 145 7.55 -6.70 -6.70
CA ARG A 145 8.55 -5.79 -6.17
C ARG A 145 9.21 -4.99 -7.29
N ILE A 146 9.28 -3.69 -7.15
CA ILE A 146 10.10 -2.83 -7.99
C ILE A 146 11.47 -2.68 -7.31
N PRO A 147 12.55 -3.23 -7.86
CA PRO A 147 13.88 -3.20 -7.23
C PRO A 147 14.56 -1.84 -7.43
N GLU A 148 13.84 -0.78 -7.08
CA GLU A 148 14.27 0.61 -7.18
C GLU A 148 13.86 1.35 -5.89
N PHE A 149 14.70 2.26 -5.42
CA PHE A 149 14.45 3.08 -4.24
C PHE A 149 13.53 4.24 -4.62
N LEU A 150 12.22 4.06 -4.47
CA LEU A 150 11.23 5.00 -4.97
C LEU A 150 10.68 5.97 -3.93
N TYR A 151 11.00 5.78 -2.66
CA TYR A 151 10.56 6.68 -1.60
C TYR A 151 11.50 6.66 -0.40
N SER A 152 11.28 7.57 0.54
CA SER A 152 11.95 7.62 1.83
C SER A 152 10.97 7.71 3.01
N GLU A 153 11.35 7.14 4.14
CA GLU A 153 10.61 7.16 5.40
C GLU A 153 11.50 7.43 6.63
#